data_896428effb9313cf031a5e69cb2971c5
#
_entry.id   896428effb9313cf031a5e69cb2971c5
#
_cell.length_a   1.000
_cell.length_b   1.000
_cell.length_c   1.000
_cell.angle_alpha   90.00
_cell.angle_beta   90.00
_cell.angle_gamma   90.00
#
_symmetry.space_group_name_H-M   'P 1'
#
loop_
_entity.id
_entity.type
_entity.pdbx_description
1 polymer ?
#
loop_
_entity_poly.entity_id
_entity_poly.type
_entity_poly.pdbx_seq_one_letter_code
_entity_poly.pdbx_strand_id
1 'polypeptide(L)'
;LLSRGLGDVYKRQMCALELDDEGKIVSVSFDIAQNKIGFDAAGALTTDLAAEHPTKKELKEGYGMKAASSIGKEWYEQAEALENWCIGKTVAEVVGMPTYDKGDGHHTQVPDDVDLKSGCTMDVGSFLKAIQAAANNAK
;
A
#
# COMPACT_ATOMS: atom_id res chain seq x y z
N LEU A 1 21.76 7.85 -17.84
CA LEU A 1 20.85 7.13 -18.76
C LEU A 1 21.06 5.62 -18.70
N LEU A 2 22.30 5.16 -18.55
CA LEU A 2 22.64 3.74 -18.46
C LEU A 2 22.29 3.11 -17.09
N SER A 3 21.99 3.92 -16.08
CA SER A 3 21.60 3.46 -14.74
C SER A 3 20.08 3.24 -14.58
N ARG A 4 19.28 3.62 -15.56
CA ARG A 4 17.86 3.26 -15.59
C ARG A 4 17.75 1.83 -16.08
N GLY A 5 17.26 0.93 -15.24
CA GLY A 5 16.90 -0.41 -15.67
C GLY A 5 16.02 -0.36 -16.91
N LEU A 6 16.13 -1.38 -17.77
CA LEU A 6 15.32 -1.51 -18.98
C LEU A 6 13.86 -1.84 -18.63
N GLY A 7 13.21 -0.97 -17.85
CA GLY A 7 11.85 -1.17 -17.42
C GLY A 7 11.33 -0.05 -16.55
N ASP A 8 10.03 -0.04 -16.36
CA ASP A 8 9.32 0.91 -15.52
C ASP A 8 8.34 0.19 -14.58
N VAL A 9 8.04 0.80 -13.44
CA VAL A 9 7.13 0.25 -12.44
C VAL A 9 5.96 1.21 -12.24
N TYR A 10 4.76 0.71 -12.52
CA TYR A 10 3.51 1.44 -12.34
C TYR A 10 2.78 0.89 -11.11
N LYS A 11 2.38 1.78 -10.22
CA LYS A 11 1.60 1.44 -9.03
C LYS A 11 0.28 2.19 -9.05
N ARG A 12 -0.81 1.47 -8.82
CA ARG A 12 -2.14 2.05 -8.59
C ARG A 12 -2.67 1.55 -7.27
N GLN A 13 -2.99 2.48 -6.39
CA GLN A 13 -3.60 2.18 -5.11
C GLN A 13 -5.10 2.25 -5.17
N MET A 14 -5.73 1.37 -4.40
CA MET A 14 -7.17 1.25 -4.27
C MET A 14 -7.54 1.25 -2.79
N CYS A 15 -8.65 1.88 -2.47
CA CYS A 15 -9.26 1.86 -1.14
C CYS A 15 -10.76 1.70 -1.30
N ALA A 16 -11.32 0.68 -0.67
CA ALA A 16 -12.76 0.54 -0.44
C ALA A 16 -13.04 0.91 1.01
N LEU A 17 -14.06 1.73 1.26
CA LEU A 17 -14.37 2.30 2.56
C LEU A 17 -15.87 2.26 2.82
N GLU A 18 -16.24 1.82 4.01
CA GLU A 18 -17.60 1.90 4.56
C GLU A 18 -17.56 2.64 5.89
N LEU A 19 -18.46 3.61 6.03
CA LEU A 19 -18.62 4.42 7.24
C LEU A 19 -20.01 4.19 7.83
N ASP A 20 -20.09 4.24 9.16
CA ASP A 20 -21.38 4.29 9.87
C ASP A 20 -21.96 5.71 9.86
N ASP A 21 -23.16 5.85 10.46
CA ASP A 21 -23.88 7.14 10.56
C ASP A 21 -23.14 8.20 11.40
N GLU A 22 -22.15 7.77 12.22
CA GLU A 22 -21.29 8.66 13.02
C GLU A 22 -19.99 9.03 12.29
N GLY A 23 -19.80 8.53 11.06
CA GLY A 23 -18.58 8.73 10.25
C GLY A 23 -17.38 7.90 10.68
N LYS A 24 -17.62 6.83 11.45
CA LYS A 24 -16.57 5.88 11.83
C LYS A 24 -16.44 4.77 10.80
N ILE A 25 -15.23 4.29 10.64
CA ILE A 25 -14.89 3.23 9.70
C ILE A 25 -15.42 1.89 10.23
N VAL A 26 -16.34 1.30 9.48
CA VAL A 26 -16.91 -0.04 9.71
C VAL A 26 -16.10 -1.09 8.95
N SER A 27 -15.69 -0.75 7.73
CA SER A 27 -14.91 -1.60 6.86
C SER A 27 -13.98 -0.76 6.00
N VAL A 28 -12.75 -1.24 5.82
CA VAL A 28 -11.79 -0.65 4.89
C VAL A 28 -10.93 -1.74 4.28
N SER A 29 -10.63 -1.61 3.01
CA SER A 29 -9.68 -2.48 2.31
C SER A 29 -8.75 -1.66 1.45
N PHE A 30 -7.44 -1.91 1.61
CA PHE A 30 -6.38 -1.31 0.80
C PHE A 30 -5.75 -2.36 -0.09
N ASP A 31 -5.50 -2.01 -1.35
CA ASP A 31 -4.75 -2.87 -2.25
C ASP A 31 -3.90 -2.05 -3.24
N ILE A 32 -2.92 -2.70 -3.85
CA ILE A 32 -2.04 -2.10 -4.84
C ILE A 32 -1.92 -3.02 -6.06
N ALA A 33 -2.31 -2.53 -7.22
CA ALA A 33 -1.88 -3.10 -8.48
C ALA A 33 -0.48 -2.53 -8.81
N GLN A 34 0.52 -3.40 -8.91
CA GLN A 34 1.88 -3.03 -9.24
C GLN A 34 2.33 -3.79 -10.47
N ASN A 35 2.53 -3.07 -11.57
CA ASN A 35 2.94 -3.63 -12.85
C ASN A 35 4.36 -3.21 -13.18
N LYS A 36 5.19 -4.19 -13.56
CA LYS A 36 6.53 -3.95 -14.10
C LYS A 36 6.48 -4.11 -15.61
N ILE A 37 6.92 -3.08 -16.32
CA ILE A 37 6.99 -3.10 -17.78
C ILE A 37 8.47 -3.10 -18.16
N GLY A 38 8.89 -4.16 -18.84
CA GLY A 38 10.26 -4.35 -19.28
C GLY A 38 10.43 -4.03 -20.75
N PHE A 39 11.64 -3.59 -21.09
CA PHE A 39 12.07 -3.34 -22.47
C PHE A 39 13.41 -4.01 -22.72
N ASP A 40 13.68 -4.44 -23.95
CA ASP A 40 14.99 -4.90 -24.37
C ASP A 40 15.95 -3.74 -24.68
N ALA A 41 17.17 -4.06 -25.02
CA ALA A 41 18.20 -3.07 -25.34
C ALA A 41 17.87 -2.21 -26.58
N ALA A 42 16.97 -2.67 -27.44
CA ALA A 42 16.48 -1.95 -28.63
C ALA A 42 15.23 -1.09 -28.31
N GLY A 43 14.72 -1.16 -27.07
CA GLY A 43 13.52 -0.45 -26.64
C GLY A 43 12.21 -1.17 -26.98
N ALA A 44 12.28 -2.41 -27.42
CA ALA A 44 11.08 -3.20 -27.67
C ALA A 44 10.51 -3.74 -26.35
N LEU A 45 9.18 -3.73 -26.24
CA LEU A 45 8.45 -4.21 -25.07
C LEU A 45 8.68 -5.71 -24.87
N THR A 46 9.08 -6.11 -23.67
CA THR A 46 9.30 -7.53 -23.30
C THR A 46 8.20 -8.08 -22.38
N THR A 47 7.38 -7.21 -21.81
CA THR A 47 6.27 -7.60 -20.95
C THR A 47 5.03 -7.91 -21.78
N ASP A 48 4.37 -9.04 -21.51
CA ASP A 48 3.05 -9.32 -22.06
C ASP A 48 2.00 -8.46 -21.35
N LEU A 49 1.49 -7.44 -22.04
CA LEU A 49 0.47 -6.54 -21.50
C LEU A 49 -0.93 -7.17 -21.43
N ALA A 50 -1.13 -8.31 -22.11
CA ALA A 50 -2.40 -9.05 -22.09
C ALA A 50 -2.46 -10.08 -20.94
N ALA A 51 -1.33 -10.34 -20.25
CA ALA A 51 -1.29 -11.23 -19.12
C ALA A 51 -2.03 -10.62 -17.91
N GLU A 52 -2.61 -11.46 -17.09
CA GLU A 52 -3.15 -11.03 -15.79
C GLU A 52 -2.03 -10.55 -14.86
N HIS A 53 -2.25 -9.42 -14.23
CA HIS A 53 -1.34 -8.83 -13.27
C HIS A 53 -2.01 -8.76 -11.90
N PRO A 54 -1.81 -9.76 -11.03
CA PRO A 54 -2.45 -9.80 -9.73
C PRO A 54 -1.99 -8.64 -8.85
N THR A 55 -2.89 -8.20 -7.98
CA THR A 55 -2.59 -7.19 -6.95
C THR A 55 -1.66 -7.75 -5.88
N LYS A 56 -1.15 -6.89 -5.01
CA LYS A 56 -0.31 -7.34 -3.89
C LYS A 56 -1.05 -8.25 -2.92
N LYS A 57 -2.35 -8.02 -2.68
CA LYS A 57 -3.15 -8.92 -1.84
C LYS A 57 -3.38 -10.27 -2.49
N GLU A 58 -3.63 -10.31 -3.80
CA GLU A 58 -3.80 -11.55 -4.54
C GLU A 58 -2.50 -12.38 -4.60
N LEU A 59 -1.35 -11.71 -4.68
CA LEU A 59 -0.04 -12.37 -4.65
C LEU A 59 0.28 -13.02 -3.31
N LYS A 60 -0.21 -12.50 -2.19
CA LYS A 60 0.08 -13.00 -0.84
C LYS A 60 1.58 -13.25 -0.62
N GLU A 61 1.96 -14.48 -0.28
CA GLU A 61 3.35 -14.90 -0.09
C GLU A 61 4.19 -14.78 -1.38
N GLY A 62 3.55 -14.84 -2.54
CA GLY A 62 4.19 -14.66 -3.85
C GLY A 62 4.74 -13.26 -4.08
N TYR A 63 4.30 -12.25 -3.31
CA TYR A 63 4.91 -10.92 -3.34
C TYR A 63 6.33 -10.92 -2.75
N GLY A 64 6.59 -11.77 -1.74
CA GLY A 64 7.92 -12.05 -1.24
C GLY A 64 8.53 -10.96 -0.36
N MET A 65 7.73 -10.20 0.38
CA MET A 65 8.22 -9.13 1.26
C MET A 65 8.74 -9.64 2.61
N LYS A 66 8.29 -10.81 3.06
CA LYS A 66 8.57 -11.34 4.40
C LYS A 66 10.05 -11.34 4.78
N ALA A 67 10.92 -11.73 3.85
CA ALA A 67 12.36 -11.80 4.07
C ALA A 67 13.02 -10.42 4.25
N ALA A 68 12.45 -9.37 3.65
CA ALA A 68 12.93 -7.99 3.74
C ALA A 68 12.24 -7.20 4.86
N SER A 69 11.15 -7.74 5.41
CA SER A 69 10.37 -7.10 6.47
C SER A 69 11.05 -7.22 7.83
N SER A 70 11.25 -6.10 8.52
CA SER A 70 11.83 -6.08 9.88
C SER A 70 10.99 -6.82 10.92
N ILE A 71 9.70 -7.03 10.63
CA ILE A 71 8.76 -7.75 11.49
C ILE A 71 8.38 -9.13 10.96
N GLY A 72 9.04 -9.59 9.86
CA GLY A 72 8.84 -10.91 9.28
C GLY A 72 7.43 -11.16 8.73
N LYS A 73 6.73 -10.11 8.30
CA LYS A 73 5.38 -10.17 7.73
C LYS A 73 5.37 -9.84 6.25
N GLU A 74 4.49 -10.52 5.52
CA GLU A 74 4.19 -10.22 4.12
C GLU A 74 3.41 -8.90 3.98
N TRP A 75 3.35 -8.37 2.77
CA TRP A 75 2.66 -7.12 2.47
C TRP A 75 1.17 -7.19 2.84
N TYR A 76 0.49 -8.26 2.48
CA TYR A 76 -0.95 -8.43 2.75
C TYR A 76 -1.23 -8.51 4.26
N GLU A 77 -0.35 -9.14 5.05
CA GLU A 77 -0.48 -9.22 6.52
C GLU A 77 -0.32 -7.84 7.18
N GLN A 78 0.57 -7.00 6.63
CA GLN A 78 0.76 -5.64 7.12
C GLN A 78 -0.39 -4.71 6.69
N ALA A 79 -0.92 -4.91 5.48
CA ALA A 79 -2.12 -4.19 5.01
C ALA A 79 -3.33 -4.54 5.89
N GLU A 80 -3.53 -5.81 6.21
CA GLU A 80 -4.61 -6.27 7.11
C GLU A 80 -4.46 -5.68 8.53
N ALA A 81 -3.24 -5.60 9.05
CA ALA A 81 -3.00 -4.95 10.34
C ALA A 81 -3.39 -3.46 10.32
N LEU A 82 -3.08 -2.75 9.24
CA LEU A 82 -3.49 -1.37 9.04
C LEU A 82 -5.02 -1.24 8.94
N GLU A 83 -5.65 -2.10 8.15
CA GLU A 83 -7.12 -2.14 7.99
C GLU A 83 -7.82 -2.34 9.33
N ASN A 84 -7.38 -3.33 10.09
CA ASN A 84 -7.93 -3.63 11.42
C ASN A 84 -7.74 -2.46 12.39
N TRP A 85 -6.59 -1.78 12.33
CA TRP A 85 -6.32 -0.60 13.15
C TRP A 85 -7.25 0.57 12.82
N CYS A 86 -7.69 0.69 11.56
CA CYS A 86 -8.62 1.75 11.11
C CYS A 86 -10.04 1.57 11.67
N ILE A 87 -10.49 0.34 11.96
CA ILE A 87 -11.87 0.06 12.37
C ILE A 87 -12.25 0.84 13.64
N GLY A 88 -13.41 1.47 13.62
CA GLY A 88 -13.94 2.27 14.73
C GLY A 88 -13.37 3.69 14.84
N LYS A 89 -12.38 4.03 14.02
CA LYS A 89 -11.82 5.39 13.93
C LYS A 89 -12.52 6.19 12.84
N THR A 90 -12.46 7.50 12.95
CA THR A 90 -12.83 8.41 11.86
C THR A 90 -11.69 8.48 10.83
N VAL A 91 -12.04 8.88 9.60
CA VAL A 91 -11.01 9.08 8.54
C VAL A 91 -9.99 10.14 8.97
N ALA A 92 -10.42 11.19 9.67
CA ALA A 92 -9.53 12.24 10.18
C ALA A 92 -8.49 11.70 11.18
N GLU A 93 -8.89 10.78 12.08
CA GLU A 93 -7.99 10.12 13.01
C GLU A 93 -6.99 9.23 12.29
N VAL A 94 -7.42 8.50 11.25
CA VAL A 94 -6.54 7.66 10.45
C VAL A 94 -5.53 8.50 9.67
N VAL A 95 -5.97 9.56 8.99
CA VAL A 95 -5.10 10.45 8.21
C VAL A 95 -4.13 11.22 9.10
N GLY A 96 -4.54 11.52 10.34
CA GLY A 96 -3.73 12.20 11.34
C GLY A 96 -2.82 11.28 12.16
N MET A 97 -2.69 9.98 11.81
CA MET A 97 -1.83 9.06 12.57
C MET A 97 -0.39 9.57 12.65
N PRO A 98 0.30 9.37 13.78
CA PRO A 98 1.72 9.68 13.87
C PRO A 98 2.52 8.75 12.95
N THR A 99 3.46 9.34 12.21
CA THR A 99 4.38 8.63 11.31
C THR A 99 5.79 9.14 11.50
N TYR A 100 6.78 8.34 11.12
CA TYR A 100 8.19 8.74 11.09
C TYR A 100 8.83 8.39 9.75
N ASP A 101 9.92 9.08 9.44
CA ASP A 101 10.76 8.82 8.27
C ASP A 101 11.91 7.90 8.67
N LYS A 102 12.07 6.76 7.97
CA LYS A 102 13.20 5.83 8.19
C LYS A 102 14.54 6.39 7.72
N GLY A 103 14.55 7.46 6.92
CA GLY A 103 15.77 8.04 6.36
C GLY A 103 16.38 7.24 5.21
N ASP A 104 15.68 6.27 4.64
CA ASP A 104 16.12 5.45 3.51
C ASP A 104 15.68 5.99 2.14
N GLY A 105 14.99 7.14 2.12
CA GLY A 105 14.47 7.80 0.92
C GLY A 105 13.22 7.15 0.31
N HIS A 106 12.71 6.06 0.89
CA HIS A 106 11.57 5.31 0.40
C HIS A 106 10.44 5.17 1.42
N HIS A 107 10.77 5.19 2.71
CA HIS A 107 9.83 4.99 3.81
C HIS A 107 9.74 6.28 4.63
N THR A 108 9.05 7.28 4.09
CA THR A 108 8.93 8.62 4.68
C THR A 108 7.76 8.78 5.64
N GLN A 109 6.78 7.88 5.58
CA GLN A 109 5.57 7.87 6.41
C GLN A 109 5.28 6.47 6.94
N VAL A 110 6.11 6.00 7.87
CA VAL A 110 5.92 4.70 8.55
C VAL A 110 5.12 4.93 9.83
N PRO A 111 4.13 4.09 10.15
CA PRO A 111 3.34 4.25 11.38
C PRO A 111 4.20 4.29 12.63
N ASP A 112 3.95 5.30 13.50
CA ASP A 112 4.55 5.42 14.83
C ASP A 112 3.50 5.29 15.95
N ASP A 113 2.37 4.73 15.63
CA ASP A 113 1.33 4.38 16.61
C ASP A 113 1.71 3.08 17.35
N VAL A 114 1.59 3.07 18.65
CA VAL A 114 2.02 1.96 19.53
C VAL A 114 1.30 0.64 19.22
N ASP A 115 0.03 0.72 18.82
CA ASP A 115 -0.80 -0.45 18.53
C ASP A 115 -0.60 -0.98 17.10
N LEU A 116 -0.09 -0.13 16.19
CA LEU A 116 0.08 -0.49 14.79
C LEU A 116 1.51 -0.87 14.41
N LYS A 117 2.54 -0.26 15.02
CA LYS A 117 3.94 -0.44 14.60
C LYS A 117 4.47 -1.88 14.71
N SER A 118 3.87 -2.73 15.52
CA SER A 118 4.19 -4.16 15.58
C SER A 118 3.56 -4.97 14.44
N GLY A 119 2.58 -4.40 13.76
CA GLY A 119 1.81 -5.02 12.67
C GLY A 119 2.11 -4.46 11.29
N CYS A 120 2.56 -3.21 11.20
CA CYS A 120 2.78 -2.50 9.93
C CYS A 120 4.01 -1.59 10.03
N THR A 121 5.02 -1.86 9.21
CA THR A 121 6.28 -1.09 9.11
C THR A 121 6.55 -0.59 7.69
N MET A 122 5.57 -0.71 6.81
CA MET A 122 5.65 -0.16 5.45
C MET A 122 5.28 1.33 5.44
N ASP A 123 5.62 2.01 4.35
CA ASP A 123 5.15 3.37 4.10
C ASP A 123 3.65 3.38 3.86
N VAL A 124 2.92 4.18 4.63
CA VAL A 124 1.45 4.28 4.55
C VAL A 124 0.95 5.56 3.89
N GLY A 125 1.85 6.47 3.49
CA GLY A 125 1.46 7.78 2.98
C GLY A 125 0.47 7.74 1.82
N SER A 126 0.63 6.76 0.95
CA SER A 126 -0.27 6.57 -0.17
C SER A 126 -1.64 5.97 0.23
N PHE A 127 -1.69 5.15 1.28
CA PHE A 127 -2.96 4.65 1.84
C PHE A 127 -3.74 5.77 2.53
N LEU A 128 -3.05 6.67 3.25
CA LEU A 128 -3.69 7.84 3.87
C LEU A 128 -4.33 8.76 2.81
N LYS A 129 -3.68 8.94 1.67
CA LYS A 129 -4.26 9.66 0.52
C LYS A 129 -5.45 8.91 -0.09
N ALA A 130 -5.34 7.60 -0.24
CA ALA A 130 -6.40 6.78 -0.83
C ALA A 130 -7.65 6.75 0.05
N ILE A 131 -7.52 6.61 1.37
CA ILE A 131 -8.68 6.62 2.28
C ILE A 131 -9.35 7.99 2.33
N GLN A 132 -8.58 9.09 2.28
CA GLN A 132 -9.14 10.43 2.19
C GLN A 132 -9.93 10.64 0.89
N ALA A 133 -9.41 10.16 -0.23
CA ALA A 133 -10.10 10.22 -1.51
C ALA A 133 -11.38 9.36 -1.51
N ALA A 134 -11.35 8.17 -0.91
CA ALA A 134 -12.52 7.32 -0.75
C ALA A 134 -13.59 8.01 0.10
N ALA A 135 -13.21 8.63 1.21
CA ALA A 135 -14.12 9.37 2.08
C ALA A 135 -14.78 10.57 1.38
N ASN A 136 -14.01 11.30 0.55
CA ASN A 136 -14.54 12.42 -0.23
C ASN A 136 -15.59 11.98 -1.28
N ASN A 137 -15.56 10.70 -1.68
CA ASN A 137 -16.50 10.10 -2.63
C ASN A 137 -17.64 9.34 -1.93
N ALA A 138 -17.59 9.16 -0.61
CA ALA A 138 -18.66 8.53 0.17
C ALA A 138 -19.93 9.41 0.13
N LYS A 139 -21.09 8.76 -0.06
CA LYS A 139 -22.41 9.43 -0.13
C LYS A 139 -23.27 8.99 1.04
#